data_ccc3339a76fa2b7172ab896833df0de5
#
_entry.id   ccc3339a76fa2b7172ab896833df0de5
#
_cell.length_a   1.000
_cell.length_b   1.000
_cell.length_c   1.000
_cell.angle_alpha   90.00
_cell.angle_beta   90.00
_cell.angle_gamma   90.00
#
_symmetry.space_group_name_H-M   'P 1'
#
loop_
_entity.id
_entity.type
_entity.pdbx_description
1 polymer ?
#
loop_
_entity_poly.entity_id
_entity_poly.type
_entity_poly.pdbx_seq_one_letter_code
_entity_poly.pdbx_strand_id
1 'polypeptide(L)'
;MGACCLALTALVSSCTGTASGDVADKQVEKATASTTTTLPPDCAEVLPPSAQAGQMIMVMVTSPQIATEVLTEGTAGGFGLKGKQSKDVGKEVAAATADAPVAAFVASDEEGGTVQRLSSALGVLPSAETLAKGTPEEAATLIEDYSTRMRELGFNMIFGPVADVGSGSGLGTRVFGKDPAVVTEFTDAIINAELAGGLIPVIKHWPGIGGGTADPHVMLGKVAELDALKAKDLVPFASAIQAGVPAIMVAHVQIPGLTAPGEPASLSRAAITTELREQQGFEGLIISDELGMKAL
;
A
#
# COMPACT_ATOMS: atom_id res chain seq x y z
N MET A 1 -2.93 28.23 -13.91
CA MET A 1 -1.57 28.45 -14.43
C MET A 1 -0.65 28.67 -13.24
N GLY A 2 0.33 27.83 -13.03
CA GLY A 2 1.32 27.95 -11.98
C GLY A 2 1.85 26.57 -11.59
N ALA A 3 2.79 26.06 -12.37
CA ALA A 3 3.51 24.84 -12.05
C ALA A 3 4.47 25.10 -10.89
N CYS A 4 4.36 24.35 -9.81
CA CYS A 4 5.30 24.36 -8.69
C CYS A 4 6.25 23.16 -8.86
N CYS A 5 7.38 23.38 -9.54
CA CYS A 5 8.53 22.48 -9.53
C CYS A 5 9.40 22.81 -8.32
N LEU A 6 9.55 21.87 -7.38
CA LEU A 6 10.58 21.92 -6.35
C LEU A 6 11.77 21.07 -6.76
N ALA A 7 12.86 21.75 -7.15
CA ALA A 7 14.17 21.13 -7.27
C ALA A 7 14.90 21.20 -5.92
N LEU A 8 15.28 20.06 -5.38
CA LEU A 8 16.16 19.96 -4.21
C LEU A 8 17.62 19.94 -4.70
N THR A 9 18.36 21.04 -4.47
CA THR A 9 19.81 21.07 -4.63
C THR A 9 20.48 20.97 -3.26
N ALA A 10 21.18 19.88 -3.03
CA ALA A 10 22.07 19.72 -1.89
C ALA A 10 23.39 20.44 -2.16
N LEU A 11 23.73 21.42 -1.33
CA LEU A 11 25.06 22.04 -1.27
C LEU A 11 25.84 21.45 -0.10
N VAL A 12 26.86 20.67 -0.43
CA VAL A 12 27.91 20.27 0.50
C VAL A 12 29.03 21.30 0.38
N SER A 13 29.30 22.04 1.46
CA SER A 13 30.47 22.91 1.58
C SER A 13 31.38 22.40 2.69
N SER A 14 32.51 21.87 2.30
CA SER A 14 33.64 21.57 3.21
C SER A 14 34.54 22.78 3.33
N CYS A 15 34.79 23.23 4.54
CA CYS A 15 35.93 24.14 4.81
C CYS A 15 36.72 23.60 5.99
N THR A 16 37.93 23.18 5.70
CA THR A 16 39.02 23.01 6.67
C THR A 16 39.76 24.34 6.85
N GLY A 17 39.95 24.77 8.08
CA GLY A 17 40.76 25.93 8.38
C GLY A 17 41.12 25.97 9.85
N THR A 18 42.38 25.67 10.17
CA THR A 18 43.03 25.84 11.46
C THR A 18 43.51 27.26 11.63
N ALA A 19 43.21 27.92 12.76
CA ALA A 19 44.07 28.91 13.37
C ALA A 19 43.62 29.24 14.80
N SER A 20 44.57 29.28 15.70
CA SER A 20 44.53 29.63 17.11
C SER A 20 44.44 31.16 17.35
N GLY A 21 43.84 31.58 18.46
CA GLY A 21 44.08 32.90 19.03
C GLY A 21 42.92 33.52 19.81
N ASP A 22 43.14 33.59 21.11
CA ASP A 22 42.70 34.55 22.08
C ASP A 22 41.22 34.89 22.43
N VAL A 23 41.04 34.85 23.71
CA VAL A 23 39.90 35.13 24.58
C VAL A 23 39.43 36.59 24.48
N ALA A 24 38.16 36.81 24.25
CA ALA A 24 37.43 37.99 24.73
C ALA A 24 35.96 37.63 24.95
N ASP A 25 35.58 37.68 26.20
CA ASP A 25 34.24 37.52 26.75
C ASP A 25 33.31 38.62 26.17
N LYS A 26 32.33 38.24 25.34
CA LYS A 26 31.18 39.06 24.99
C LYS A 26 29.91 38.21 25.12
N GLN A 27 29.12 38.58 26.12
CA GLN A 27 27.76 38.12 26.28
C GLN A 27 27.00 38.29 24.95
N VAL A 28 26.65 37.18 24.33
CA VAL A 28 25.73 37.17 23.18
C VAL A 28 24.33 37.02 23.74
N GLU A 29 23.56 38.08 23.73
CA GLU A 29 22.09 38.02 23.89
C GLU A 29 21.51 37.04 22.90
N LYS A 30 20.92 35.99 23.45
CA LYS A 30 20.23 34.93 22.68
C LYS A 30 18.89 35.50 22.21
N ALA A 31 18.87 36.14 21.05
CA ALA A 31 17.65 36.48 20.37
C ALA A 31 16.95 35.18 19.96
N THR A 32 15.96 34.74 20.74
CA THR A 32 15.02 33.70 20.37
C THR A 32 14.07 34.26 19.31
N ALA A 33 14.51 34.23 18.05
CA ALA A 33 13.57 34.34 16.92
C ALA A 33 12.74 33.07 16.87
N SER A 34 11.53 33.13 17.43
CA SER A 34 10.50 32.13 17.23
C SER A 34 10.06 32.27 15.77
N THR A 35 10.73 31.56 14.87
CA THR A 35 10.22 31.33 13.52
C THR A 35 9.06 30.34 13.67
N THR A 36 7.84 30.85 13.77
CA THR A 36 6.64 30.06 13.57
C THR A 36 6.68 29.61 12.11
N THR A 37 7.22 28.43 11.86
CA THR A 37 7.12 27.77 10.55
C THR A 37 5.66 27.36 10.43
N THR A 38 4.84 28.21 9.79
CA THR A 38 3.52 27.80 9.35
C THR A 38 3.73 26.68 8.34
N LEU A 39 3.36 25.46 8.70
CA LEU A 39 3.26 24.37 7.74
C LEU A 39 2.37 24.86 6.59
N PRO A 40 2.69 24.52 5.34
CA PRO A 40 1.77 24.79 4.23
C PRO A 40 0.40 24.19 4.57
N PRO A 41 -0.71 24.84 4.17
CA PRO A 41 -2.03 24.30 4.43
C PRO A 41 -2.10 22.86 3.91
N ASP A 42 -2.70 21.98 4.70
CA ASP A 42 -2.93 20.60 4.28
C ASP A 42 -3.68 20.62 2.95
N CYS A 43 -3.15 19.94 1.93
CA CYS A 43 -3.77 19.91 0.60
C CYS A 43 -5.22 19.42 0.65
N ALA A 44 -5.60 18.63 1.66
CA ALA A 44 -6.97 18.20 1.88
C ALA A 44 -7.88 19.36 2.31
N GLU A 45 -7.38 20.34 3.07
CA GLU A 45 -8.20 21.47 3.58
C GLU A 45 -8.70 22.41 2.46
N VAL A 46 -8.05 22.40 1.30
CA VAL A 46 -8.47 23.21 0.14
C VAL A 46 -9.61 22.57 -0.65
N LEU A 47 -9.94 21.30 -0.39
CA LEU A 47 -11.06 20.61 -1.03
C LEU A 47 -12.36 20.83 -0.25
N PRO A 48 -13.51 20.97 -0.93
CA PRO A 48 -14.80 20.96 -0.25
C PRO A 48 -15.04 19.60 0.44
N PRO A 49 -15.82 19.56 1.55
CA PRO A 49 -16.01 18.31 2.33
C PRO A 49 -16.48 17.10 1.52
N SER A 50 -17.30 17.31 0.49
CA SER A 50 -17.76 16.24 -0.41
C SER A 50 -16.62 15.64 -1.22
N ALA A 51 -15.69 16.47 -1.72
CA ALA A 51 -14.52 16.00 -2.44
C ALA A 51 -13.51 15.35 -1.49
N GLN A 52 -13.34 15.86 -0.25
CA GLN A 52 -12.51 15.18 0.77
C GLN A 52 -13.03 13.76 1.05
N ALA A 53 -14.37 13.60 1.22
CA ALA A 53 -14.97 12.29 1.39
C ALA A 53 -14.77 11.39 0.16
N GLY A 54 -14.88 11.94 -1.05
CA GLY A 54 -14.61 11.24 -2.31
C GLY A 54 -13.19 10.69 -2.39
N GLN A 55 -12.19 11.45 -1.90
CA GLN A 55 -10.79 10.98 -1.89
C GLN A 55 -10.55 9.75 -1.01
N MET A 56 -11.48 9.42 -0.11
CA MET A 56 -11.41 8.20 0.72
C MET A 56 -11.99 6.95 0.02
N ILE A 57 -12.50 7.08 -1.20
CA ILE A 57 -13.20 6.01 -1.92
C ILE A 57 -12.37 5.57 -3.12
N MET A 58 -12.11 4.27 -3.23
CA MET A 58 -11.63 3.62 -4.45
C MET A 58 -12.73 2.72 -5.01
N VAL A 59 -13.06 2.90 -6.30
CA VAL A 59 -14.06 2.08 -6.97
C VAL A 59 -13.41 0.89 -7.68
N MET A 60 -13.97 -0.31 -7.51
CA MET A 60 -13.51 -1.50 -8.22
C MET A 60 -14.27 -1.66 -9.54
N VAL A 61 -13.57 -1.51 -10.66
CA VAL A 61 -14.18 -1.49 -12.02
C VAL A 61 -13.62 -2.56 -12.94
N THR A 62 -14.36 -2.93 -13.96
CA THR A 62 -13.95 -3.93 -14.98
C THR A 62 -13.23 -3.30 -16.16
N SER A 63 -13.30 -1.98 -16.31
CA SER A 63 -12.50 -1.21 -17.27
C SER A 63 -12.28 0.23 -16.77
N PRO A 64 -11.17 0.90 -17.14
CA PRO A 64 -10.88 2.27 -16.70
C PRO A 64 -11.99 3.28 -17.04
N GLN A 65 -12.66 3.15 -18.16
CA GLN A 65 -13.72 4.05 -18.62
C GLN A 65 -14.88 4.18 -17.63
N ILE A 66 -15.16 3.11 -16.87
CA ILE A 66 -16.25 3.11 -15.87
C ILE A 66 -15.94 4.09 -14.73
N ALA A 67 -14.66 4.32 -14.44
CA ALA A 67 -14.23 5.23 -13.38
C ALA A 67 -14.20 6.71 -13.80
N THR A 68 -14.28 7.02 -15.10
CA THR A 68 -14.09 8.39 -15.63
C THR A 68 -15.01 9.41 -14.95
N GLU A 69 -16.31 9.13 -14.87
CA GLU A 69 -17.30 10.04 -14.29
C GLU A 69 -17.00 10.37 -12.82
N VAL A 70 -16.82 9.35 -11.98
CA VAL A 70 -16.57 9.53 -10.53
C VAL A 70 -15.23 10.21 -10.24
N LEU A 71 -14.23 10.02 -11.12
CA LEU A 71 -12.95 10.72 -10.99
C LEU A 71 -13.08 12.19 -11.41
N THR A 72 -13.76 12.49 -12.52
CA THR A 72 -13.99 13.86 -13.00
C THR A 72 -14.82 14.69 -12.04
N GLU A 73 -15.81 14.06 -11.40
CA GLU A 73 -16.65 14.70 -10.36
C GLU A 73 -15.93 14.82 -9.02
N GLY A 74 -14.80 14.14 -8.82
CA GLY A 74 -14.07 14.08 -7.54
C GLY A 74 -14.80 13.29 -6.46
N THR A 75 -15.75 12.42 -6.83
CA THR A 75 -16.51 11.56 -5.91
C THR A 75 -15.80 10.24 -5.59
N ALA A 76 -14.65 9.96 -6.24
CA ALA A 76 -13.71 8.91 -5.89
C ALA A 76 -12.26 9.42 -6.00
N GLY A 77 -11.39 8.95 -5.11
CA GLY A 77 -9.94 9.24 -5.10
C GLY A 77 -9.13 8.28 -5.97
N GLY A 78 -9.76 7.24 -6.52
CA GLY A 78 -9.08 6.27 -7.36
C GLY A 78 -9.95 5.09 -7.78
N PHE A 79 -9.35 4.19 -8.53
CA PHE A 79 -9.98 2.93 -8.93
C PHE A 79 -9.01 1.76 -8.94
N GLY A 80 -9.55 0.56 -8.73
CA GLY A 80 -8.86 -0.70 -8.92
C GLY A 80 -9.49 -1.50 -10.05
N LEU A 81 -8.69 -2.26 -10.80
CA LEU A 81 -9.17 -3.05 -11.92
C LEU A 81 -9.50 -4.50 -11.53
N LYS A 82 -10.68 -4.94 -11.95
CA LYS A 82 -11.13 -6.34 -11.88
C LYS A 82 -11.09 -6.98 -13.26
N GLY A 83 -10.93 -8.31 -13.26
CA GLY A 83 -10.94 -9.06 -14.51
C GLY A 83 -9.73 -8.79 -15.40
N LYS A 84 -9.60 -9.56 -16.46
CA LYS A 84 -8.48 -9.46 -17.39
C LYS A 84 -8.62 -8.21 -18.27
N GLN A 85 -7.58 -7.40 -18.32
CA GLN A 85 -7.55 -6.15 -19.07
C GLN A 85 -7.03 -6.34 -20.50
N SER A 86 -7.36 -5.37 -21.36
CA SER A 86 -6.86 -5.30 -22.72
C SER A 86 -5.37 -4.94 -22.80
N LYS A 87 -4.75 -5.17 -23.93
CA LYS A 87 -3.36 -4.70 -24.20
C LYS A 87 -3.27 -3.17 -24.30
N ASP A 88 -4.37 -2.49 -24.54
CA ASP A 88 -4.44 -1.03 -24.66
C ASP A 88 -4.80 -0.32 -23.35
N VAL A 89 -4.80 -1.06 -22.21
CA VAL A 89 -5.21 -0.55 -20.90
C VAL A 89 -4.52 0.74 -20.48
N GLY A 90 -3.26 0.96 -20.85
CA GLY A 90 -2.56 2.21 -20.55
C GLY A 90 -3.18 3.44 -21.20
N LYS A 91 -3.67 3.32 -22.46
CA LYS A 91 -4.41 4.40 -23.12
C LYS A 91 -5.76 4.64 -22.44
N GLU A 92 -6.41 3.56 -22.02
CA GLU A 92 -7.70 3.62 -21.33
C GLU A 92 -7.56 4.28 -19.94
N VAL A 93 -6.49 3.96 -19.19
CA VAL A 93 -6.14 4.62 -17.93
C VAL A 93 -5.87 6.11 -18.15
N ALA A 94 -5.04 6.47 -19.14
CA ALA A 94 -4.73 7.87 -19.44
C ALA A 94 -5.99 8.67 -19.78
N ALA A 95 -6.91 8.09 -20.55
CA ALA A 95 -8.18 8.73 -20.89
C ALA A 95 -9.11 8.88 -19.67
N ALA A 96 -9.16 7.86 -18.80
CA ALA A 96 -10.04 7.88 -17.62
C ALA A 96 -9.58 8.88 -16.55
N THR A 97 -8.28 9.18 -16.47
CA THR A 97 -7.70 10.07 -15.46
C THR A 97 -7.43 11.50 -15.95
N ALA A 98 -7.64 11.78 -17.23
CA ALA A 98 -7.24 13.04 -17.87
C ALA A 98 -7.85 14.29 -17.23
N ASP A 99 -9.11 14.22 -16.84
CA ASP A 99 -9.88 15.36 -16.30
C ASP A 99 -10.12 15.25 -14.78
N ALA A 100 -9.43 14.34 -14.08
CA ALA A 100 -9.54 14.20 -12.65
C ALA A 100 -8.94 15.44 -11.94
N PRO A 101 -9.70 16.14 -11.07
CA PRO A 101 -9.23 17.36 -10.39
C PRO A 101 -8.10 17.08 -9.37
N VAL A 102 -8.03 15.85 -8.88
CA VAL A 102 -6.97 15.33 -8.01
C VAL A 102 -6.37 14.10 -8.67
N ALA A 103 -5.04 13.95 -8.60
CA ALA A 103 -4.36 12.79 -9.16
C ALA A 103 -4.90 11.51 -8.53
N ALA A 104 -5.49 10.64 -9.36
CA ALA A 104 -6.18 9.44 -8.90
C ALA A 104 -5.19 8.32 -8.54
N PHE A 105 -5.54 7.51 -7.54
CA PHE A 105 -4.94 6.20 -7.36
C PHE A 105 -5.47 5.25 -8.45
N VAL A 106 -4.55 4.60 -9.16
CA VAL A 106 -4.85 3.61 -10.19
C VAL A 106 -4.18 2.30 -9.81
N ALA A 107 -4.99 1.32 -9.42
CA ALA A 107 -4.52 0.08 -8.82
C ALA A 107 -4.92 -1.17 -9.61
N SER A 108 -4.18 -2.26 -9.40
CA SER A 108 -4.51 -3.59 -9.90
C SER A 108 -4.00 -4.69 -9.00
N ASP A 109 -4.67 -5.85 -9.03
CA ASP A 109 -4.15 -7.09 -8.44
C ASP A 109 -3.18 -7.76 -9.42
N GLU A 110 -1.89 -7.70 -9.11
CA GLU A 110 -0.84 -8.30 -9.92
C GLU A 110 0.00 -9.28 -9.07
N GLU A 111 -0.68 -10.25 -8.42
CA GLU A 111 -0.03 -11.26 -7.58
C GLU A 111 0.69 -12.35 -8.39
N GLY A 112 0.45 -12.39 -9.69
CA GLY A 112 0.88 -13.47 -10.57
C GLY A 112 -0.03 -14.70 -10.52
N GLY A 113 0.30 -15.70 -11.33
CA GLY A 113 -0.48 -16.93 -11.43
C GLY A 113 -1.93 -16.66 -11.84
N THR A 114 -2.88 -17.05 -10.99
CA THR A 114 -4.32 -16.90 -11.26
C THR A 114 -4.87 -15.51 -10.96
N VAL A 115 -4.14 -14.69 -10.19
CA VAL A 115 -4.55 -13.34 -9.82
C VAL A 115 -3.64 -12.32 -10.50
N GLN A 116 -3.97 -12.05 -11.74
CA GLN A 116 -3.26 -11.11 -12.59
C GLN A 116 -4.22 -10.49 -13.61
N ARG A 117 -4.30 -9.15 -13.66
CA ARG A 117 -5.23 -8.42 -14.55
C ARG A 117 -4.56 -7.94 -15.82
N LEU A 118 -3.27 -7.60 -15.75
CA LEU A 118 -2.51 -6.93 -16.82
C LEU A 118 -1.70 -7.89 -17.70
N SER A 119 -1.93 -9.21 -17.59
CA SER A 119 -1.16 -10.21 -18.34
C SER A 119 -1.21 -10.05 -19.87
N SER A 120 -2.26 -9.42 -20.42
CA SER A 120 -2.34 -9.14 -21.87
C SER A 120 -1.41 -7.99 -22.30
N ALA A 121 -1.14 -7.05 -21.41
CA ALA A 121 -0.29 -5.88 -21.67
C ALA A 121 1.16 -6.10 -21.26
N LEU A 122 1.39 -6.75 -20.12
CA LEU A 122 2.72 -6.85 -19.49
C LEU A 122 3.34 -8.25 -19.53
N GLY A 123 2.58 -9.27 -19.95
CA GLY A 123 3.02 -10.67 -19.87
C GLY A 123 2.61 -11.33 -18.55
N VAL A 124 2.91 -12.63 -18.43
CA VAL A 124 2.48 -13.46 -17.29
C VAL A 124 3.54 -13.41 -16.18
N LEU A 125 3.10 -13.12 -14.95
CA LEU A 125 3.90 -13.28 -13.73
C LEU A 125 3.71 -14.69 -13.14
N PRO A 126 4.79 -15.32 -12.62
CA PRO A 126 4.67 -16.53 -11.81
C PRO A 126 3.84 -16.27 -10.54
N SER A 127 3.19 -17.32 -10.02
CA SER A 127 2.54 -17.24 -8.72
C SER A 127 3.54 -17.12 -7.57
N ALA A 128 3.11 -16.62 -6.40
CA ALA A 128 3.94 -16.56 -5.20
C ALA A 128 4.55 -17.92 -4.83
N GLU A 129 3.76 -19.02 -4.91
CA GLU A 129 4.27 -20.38 -4.71
C GLU A 129 5.39 -20.76 -5.71
N THR A 130 5.33 -20.23 -6.94
CA THR A 130 6.37 -20.48 -7.94
C THR A 130 7.61 -19.63 -7.68
N LEU A 131 7.44 -18.36 -7.34
CA LEU A 131 8.54 -17.47 -6.96
C LEU A 131 9.29 -18.00 -5.73
N ALA A 132 8.59 -18.56 -4.76
CA ALA A 132 9.17 -19.16 -3.55
C ALA A 132 10.04 -20.41 -3.79
N LYS A 133 10.13 -20.90 -5.02
CA LYS A 133 11.08 -21.97 -5.41
C LYS A 133 12.46 -21.43 -5.78
N GLY A 134 12.56 -20.13 -6.04
CA GLY A 134 13.80 -19.39 -6.28
C GLY A 134 14.24 -18.62 -5.04
N THR A 135 14.88 -17.48 -5.26
CA THR A 135 15.32 -16.59 -4.18
C THR A 135 14.50 -15.28 -4.15
N PRO A 136 14.46 -14.59 -2.99
CA PRO A 136 13.84 -13.27 -2.89
C PRO A 136 14.42 -12.25 -3.89
N GLU A 137 15.73 -12.30 -4.17
CA GLU A 137 16.42 -11.40 -5.10
C GLU A 137 15.99 -11.64 -6.55
N GLU A 138 15.82 -12.91 -6.95
CA GLU A 138 15.30 -13.26 -8.27
C GLU A 138 13.87 -12.77 -8.45
N ALA A 139 13.03 -12.94 -7.42
CA ALA A 139 11.67 -12.43 -7.40
C ALA A 139 11.66 -10.89 -7.49
N ALA A 140 12.48 -10.20 -6.68
CA ALA A 140 12.60 -8.76 -6.68
C ALA A 140 12.98 -8.20 -8.06
N THR A 141 14.00 -8.79 -8.72
CA THR A 141 14.42 -8.37 -10.06
C THR A 141 13.27 -8.45 -11.09
N LEU A 142 12.52 -9.54 -11.05
CA LEU A 142 11.36 -9.72 -11.94
C LEU A 142 10.25 -8.71 -11.66
N ILE A 143 9.94 -8.47 -10.36
CA ILE A 143 8.87 -7.58 -9.94
C ILE A 143 9.23 -6.11 -10.18
N GLU A 144 10.50 -5.71 -10.02
CA GLU A 144 10.94 -4.34 -10.33
C GLU A 144 10.74 -4.00 -11.82
N ASP A 145 11.16 -4.89 -12.73
CA ASP A 145 10.92 -4.72 -14.18
C ASP A 145 9.41 -4.64 -14.49
N TYR A 146 8.62 -5.54 -13.89
CA TYR A 146 7.19 -5.55 -14.09
C TYR A 146 6.52 -4.27 -13.56
N SER A 147 6.91 -3.82 -12.37
CA SER A 147 6.40 -2.60 -11.72
C SER A 147 6.73 -1.35 -12.52
N THR A 148 7.95 -1.25 -13.04
CA THR A 148 8.36 -0.15 -13.93
C THR A 148 7.47 -0.06 -15.17
N ARG A 149 7.23 -1.19 -15.84
CA ARG A 149 6.34 -1.25 -17.01
C ARG A 149 4.87 -1.00 -16.65
N MET A 150 4.43 -1.44 -15.46
CA MET A 150 3.09 -1.13 -14.95
C MET A 150 2.94 0.37 -14.69
N ARG A 151 3.99 1.01 -14.14
CA ARG A 151 4.04 2.46 -13.94
C ARG A 151 3.93 3.24 -15.26
N GLU A 152 4.58 2.76 -16.32
CA GLU A 152 4.50 3.35 -17.66
C GLU A 152 3.09 3.28 -18.27
N LEU A 153 2.27 2.30 -17.88
CA LEU A 153 0.86 2.21 -18.25
C LEU A 153 -0.06 3.17 -17.46
N GLY A 154 0.51 3.96 -16.54
CA GLY A 154 -0.24 4.94 -15.75
C GLY A 154 -0.74 4.43 -14.39
N PHE A 155 -0.42 3.20 -14.01
CA PHE A 155 -0.70 2.70 -12.67
C PHE A 155 0.27 3.32 -11.66
N ASN A 156 -0.20 3.55 -10.43
CA ASN A 156 0.62 4.09 -9.35
C ASN A 156 0.49 3.29 -8.04
N MET A 157 -0.34 2.26 -8.01
CA MET A 157 -0.57 1.40 -6.85
C MET A 157 -0.72 -0.05 -7.29
N ILE A 158 -0.26 -0.98 -6.47
CA ILE A 158 -0.40 -2.42 -6.68
C ILE A 158 -0.98 -3.06 -5.41
N PHE A 159 -2.03 -3.89 -5.55
CA PHE A 159 -2.60 -4.66 -4.45
C PHE A 159 -1.77 -5.93 -4.23
N GLY A 160 -0.66 -5.76 -3.56
CA GLY A 160 0.36 -6.77 -3.27
C GLY A 160 1.53 -6.18 -2.47
N PRO A 161 2.46 -7.03 -2.04
CA PRO A 161 2.42 -8.48 -2.10
C PRO A 161 1.42 -9.12 -1.12
N VAL A 162 1.11 -10.42 -1.36
CA VAL A 162 0.35 -11.25 -0.41
C VAL A 162 1.30 -11.74 0.68
N ALA A 163 1.07 -11.30 1.91
CA ALA A 163 1.88 -11.63 3.09
C ALA A 163 1.24 -12.68 4.01
N ASP A 164 0.19 -13.35 3.54
CA ASP A 164 -0.51 -14.38 4.30
C ASP A 164 0.39 -15.61 4.52
N VAL A 165 0.50 -16.07 5.78
CA VAL A 165 1.34 -17.22 6.19
C VAL A 165 0.51 -18.47 6.30
N GLY A 166 0.61 -19.38 5.32
CA GLY A 166 -0.14 -20.63 5.33
C GLY A 166 -0.87 -20.91 4.03
N SER A 167 -1.94 -21.70 4.10
CA SER A 167 -2.72 -22.14 2.93
C SER A 167 -4.22 -22.02 3.21
N GLY A 168 -4.64 -20.88 3.76
CA GLY A 168 -6.04 -20.59 4.06
C GLY A 168 -6.97 -20.73 2.84
N SER A 169 -8.25 -20.86 3.13
CA SER A 169 -9.27 -20.98 2.08
C SER A 169 -9.22 -19.78 1.12
N GLY A 170 -9.20 -20.05 -0.18
CA GLY A 170 -9.13 -19.02 -1.23
C GLY A 170 -7.73 -18.53 -1.59
N LEU A 171 -6.68 -18.93 -0.85
CA LEU A 171 -5.30 -18.49 -1.14
C LEU A 171 -4.60 -19.34 -2.21
N GLY A 172 -4.64 -20.67 -2.11
CA GLY A 172 -4.02 -21.54 -3.11
C GLY A 172 -2.54 -21.20 -3.35
N THR A 173 -2.18 -20.95 -4.61
CA THR A 173 -0.82 -20.60 -5.05
C THR A 173 -0.43 -19.14 -4.82
N ARG A 174 -1.28 -18.34 -4.17
CA ARG A 174 -1.08 -16.91 -3.90
C ARG A 174 -0.11 -16.61 -2.76
N VAL A 175 0.35 -17.62 -2.01
CA VAL A 175 1.20 -17.48 -0.82
C VAL A 175 2.62 -18.00 -1.08
N PHE A 176 3.62 -17.37 -0.45
CA PHE A 176 5.02 -17.79 -0.53
C PHE A 176 5.32 -19.04 0.32
N GLY A 177 4.49 -19.34 1.33
CA GLY A 177 4.66 -20.54 2.14
C GLY A 177 3.92 -20.51 3.46
N LYS A 178 4.37 -21.40 4.37
CA LYS A 178 3.80 -21.58 5.72
C LYS A 178 4.75 -21.12 6.81
N ASP A 179 6.00 -20.82 6.46
CA ASP A 179 7.01 -20.29 7.35
C ASP A 179 6.97 -18.76 7.31
N PRO A 180 6.68 -18.09 8.43
CA PRO A 180 6.62 -16.63 8.47
C PRO A 180 7.95 -15.97 8.09
N ALA A 181 9.10 -16.60 8.34
CA ALA A 181 10.40 -16.06 7.94
C ALA A 181 10.54 -16.02 6.40
N VAL A 182 10.20 -17.12 5.72
CA VAL A 182 10.21 -17.17 4.25
C VAL A 182 9.25 -16.16 3.64
N VAL A 183 8.02 -16.08 4.17
CA VAL A 183 7.04 -15.09 3.68
C VAL A 183 7.56 -13.66 3.87
N THR A 184 8.20 -13.37 5.02
CA THR A 184 8.79 -12.05 5.29
C THR A 184 9.90 -11.72 4.30
N GLU A 185 10.85 -12.63 4.06
CA GLU A 185 11.96 -12.39 3.12
C GLU A 185 11.45 -12.05 1.71
N PHE A 186 10.47 -12.80 1.20
CA PHE A 186 9.89 -12.52 -0.12
C PHE A 186 9.07 -11.24 -0.16
N THR A 187 8.22 -11.00 0.87
CA THR A 187 7.39 -9.78 0.89
C THR A 187 8.22 -8.52 1.01
N ASP A 188 9.25 -8.51 1.86
CA ASP A 188 10.15 -7.36 2.01
C ASP A 188 10.92 -7.06 0.70
N ALA A 189 11.43 -8.10 0.03
CA ALA A 189 12.11 -7.96 -1.25
C ALA A 189 11.17 -7.42 -2.35
N ILE A 190 9.93 -7.91 -2.40
CA ILE A 190 8.94 -7.48 -3.39
C ILE A 190 8.44 -6.06 -3.11
N ILE A 191 8.17 -5.68 -1.85
CA ILE A 191 7.82 -4.30 -1.48
C ILE A 191 8.87 -3.32 -1.97
N ASN A 192 10.16 -3.63 -1.74
CA ASN A 192 11.25 -2.79 -2.20
C ASN A 192 11.31 -2.69 -3.74
N ALA A 193 11.07 -3.79 -4.44
CA ALA A 193 11.04 -3.85 -5.90
C ALA A 193 9.86 -3.03 -6.49
N GLU A 194 8.68 -3.12 -5.90
CA GLU A 194 7.50 -2.36 -6.29
C GLU A 194 7.71 -0.85 -6.08
N LEU A 195 8.32 -0.46 -4.95
CA LEU A 195 8.71 0.93 -4.68
C LEU A 195 9.78 1.43 -5.68
N ALA A 196 10.80 0.63 -5.98
CA ALA A 196 11.83 0.96 -6.97
C ALA A 196 11.23 1.12 -8.38
N GLY A 197 10.24 0.31 -8.74
CA GLY A 197 9.45 0.44 -9.97
C GLY A 197 8.47 1.62 -9.99
N GLY A 198 8.38 2.41 -8.92
CA GLY A 198 7.55 3.61 -8.82
C GLY A 198 6.09 3.38 -8.49
N LEU A 199 5.75 2.23 -7.90
CA LEU A 199 4.41 1.90 -7.43
C LEU A 199 4.29 2.05 -5.91
N ILE A 200 3.07 2.20 -5.42
CA ILE A 200 2.70 2.13 -4.01
C ILE A 200 2.26 0.69 -3.72
N PRO A 201 3.08 -0.14 -3.03
CA PRO A 201 2.68 -1.46 -2.59
C PRO A 201 1.62 -1.40 -1.50
N VAL A 202 0.62 -2.28 -1.60
CA VAL A 202 -0.43 -2.48 -0.60
C VAL A 202 -0.34 -3.90 -0.10
N ILE A 203 0.46 -4.14 0.94
CA ILE A 203 0.63 -5.48 1.54
C ILE A 203 -0.70 -6.01 2.08
N LYS A 204 -0.99 -7.30 1.86
CA LYS A 204 -2.30 -7.89 2.16
C LYS A 204 -2.21 -9.35 2.60
N HIS A 205 -3.17 -9.85 3.37
CA HIS A 205 -4.41 -9.25 3.88
C HIS A 205 -4.31 -9.17 5.41
N TRP A 206 -4.02 -8.01 5.98
CA TRP A 206 -3.87 -7.88 7.43
C TRP A 206 -5.16 -8.32 8.18
N PRO A 207 -5.10 -9.09 9.25
CA PRO A 207 -3.94 -9.48 10.06
C PRO A 207 -3.26 -10.79 9.61
N GLY A 208 -3.51 -11.28 8.42
CA GLY A 208 -3.07 -12.57 7.89
C GLY A 208 -4.22 -13.59 7.89
N ILE A 209 -4.63 -14.01 6.68
CA ILE A 209 -5.74 -14.97 6.49
C ILE A 209 -5.25 -16.38 6.14
N GLY A 210 -3.93 -16.63 6.23
CA GLY A 210 -3.32 -17.93 5.90
C GLY A 210 -3.78 -19.09 6.78
N GLY A 211 -4.26 -18.81 8.00
CA GLY A 211 -4.92 -19.74 8.91
C GLY A 211 -6.44 -19.56 9.02
N GLY A 212 -7.06 -18.76 8.13
CA GLY A 212 -8.47 -18.43 8.18
C GLY A 212 -9.41 -19.61 8.00
N THR A 213 -10.54 -19.60 8.70
CA THR A 213 -11.53 -20.68 8.69
C THR A 213 -12.44 -20.65 7.48
N ALA A 214 -12.50 -19.55 6.73
CA ALA A 214 -13.31 -19.40 5.53
C ALA A 214 -12.69 -18.39 4.56
N ASP A 215 -13.10 -18.45 3.30
CA ASP A 215 -12.78 -17.46 2.28
C ASP A 215 -13.70 -16.25 2.45
N PRO A 216 -13.15 -15.01 2.62
CA PRO A 216 -13.96 -13.79 2.75
C PRO A 216 -14.88 -13.49 1.57
N HIS A 217 -14.57 -14.00 0.38
CA HIS A 217 -15.48 -13.91 -0.79
C HIS A 217 -16.78 -14.69 -0.59
N VAL A 218 -16.79 -15.66 0.31
CA VAL A 218 -17.94 -16.57 0.52
C VAL A 218 -18.68 -16.26 1.81
N MET A 219 -17.93 -16.00 2.90
CA MET A 219 -18.52 -15.71 4.22
C MET A 219 -17.48 -15.14 5.18
N LEU A 220 -17.97 -14.52 6.26
CA LEU A 220 -17.12 -14.04 7.34
C LEU A 220 -16.44 -15.22 8.06
N GLY A 221 -15.13 -15.33 7.87
CA GLY A 221 -14.28 -16.29 8.54
C GLY A 221 -13.70 -15.74 9.84
N LYS A 222 -13.01 -16.63 10.58
CA LYS A 222 -12.21 -16.28 11.77
C LYS A 222 -10.77 -16.63 11.50
N VAL A 223 -9.88 -15.82 12.03
CA VAL A 223 -8.45 -16.12 12.17
C VAL A 223 -8.12 -16.55 13.61
N ALA A 224 -6.85 -16.77 13.93
CA ALA A 224 -6.42 -17.07 15.30
C ALA A 224 -6.64 -15.85 16.23
N GLU A 225 -6.52 -16.08 17.53
CA GLU A 225 -6.47 -15.00 18.52
C GLU A 225 -5.23 -14.14 18.33
N LEU A 226 -5.28 -12.88 18.77
CA LEU A 226 -4.27 -11.87 18.51
C LEU A 226 -2.84 -12.30 18.88
N ASP A 227 -2.63 -12.94 20.03
CA ASP A 227 -1.29 -13.36 20.45
C ASP A 227 -0.71 -14.45 19.52
N ALA A 228 -1.55 -15.36 19.04
CA ALA A 228 -1.14 -16.36 18.06
C ALA A 228 -0.85 -15.72 16.68
N LEU A 229 -1.62 -14.72 16.28
CA LEU A 229 -1.34 -13.93 15.07
C LEU A 229 -0.01 -13.19 15.19
N LYS A 230 0.27 -12.55 16.33
CA LYS A 230 1.56 -11.87 16.60
C LYS A 230 2.75 -12.81 16.52
N ALA A 231 2.57 -14.06 16.94
CA ALA A 231 3.63 -15.06 16.89
C ALA A 231 3.89 -15.63 15.48
N LYS A 232 2.99 -15.42 14.52
CA LYS A 232 3.08 -16.06 13.20
C LYS A 232 2.61 -15.15 12.05
N ASP A 233 1.31 -14.92 11.95
CA ASP A 233 0.69 -14.33 10.75
C ASP A 233 0.99 -12.83 10.62
N LEU A 234 1.21 -12.12 11.74
CA LEU A 234 1.58 -10.71 11.77
C LEU A 234 3.10 -10.46 11.60
N VAL A 235 3.94 -11.49 11.59
CA VAL A 235 5.40 -11.33 11.45
C VAL A 235 5.79 -10.60 10.16
N PRO A 236 5.27 -10.97 8.97
CA PRO A 236 5.58 -10.24 7.73
C PRO A 236 5.06 -8.78 7.74
N PHE A 237 3.89 -8.55 8.32
CA PHE A 237 3.33 -7.19 8.44
C PHE A 237 4.14 -6.32 9.39
N ALA A 238 4.62 -6.87 10.51
CA ALA A 238 5.47 -6.15 11.45
C ALA A 238 6.80 -5.73 10.80
N SER A 239 7.43 -6.61 10.01
CA SER A 239 8.62 -6.30 9.23
C SER A 239 8.36 -5.17 8.24
N ALA A 240 7.30 -5.28 7.45
CA ALA A 240 6.91 -4.28 6.47
C ALA A 240 6.59 -2.91 7.11
N ILE A 241 5.90 -2.89 8.26
CA ILE A 241 5.63 -1.65 9.02
C ILE A 241 6.94 -1.01 9.48
N GLN A 242 7.84 -1.80 10.06
CA GLN A 242 9.15 -1.32 10.50
C GLN A 242 9.99 -0.77 9.33
N ALA A 243 9.86 -1.36 8.15
CA ALA A 243 10.51 -0.89 6.91
C ALA A 243 9.81 0.33 6.28
N GLY A 244 8.66 0.76 6.79
CA GLY A 244 7.94 1.94 6.31
C GLY A 244 7.06 1.67 5.08
N VAL A 245 6.44 0.49 4.99
CA VAL A 245 5.50 0.19 3.90
C VAL A 245 4.41 1.26 3.82
N PRO A 246 4.09 1.78 2.61
CA PRO A 246 3.18 2.92 2.49
C PRO A 246 1.70 2.57 2.68
N ALA A 247 1.29 1.33 2.42
CA ALA A 247 -0.13 0.95 2.51
C ALA A 247 -0.34 -0.50 2.95
N ILE A 248 -1.44 -0.74 3.69
CA ILE A 248 -1.88 -2.06 4.16
C ILE A 248 -3.36 -2.25 3.80
N MET A 249 -3.71 -3.42 3.26
CA MET A 249 -5.09 -3.84 3.04
C MET A 249 -5.57 -4.72 4.20
N VAL A 250 -6.71 -4.35 4.79
CA VAL A 250 -7.32 -5.05 5.93
C VAL A 250 -8.42 -6.00 5.44
N ALA A 251 -8.30 -7.26 5.79
CA ALA A 251 -9.25 -8.32 5.43
C ALA A 251 -10.59 -8.22 6.16
N HIS A 252 -11.62 -8.81 5.57
CA HIS A 252 -12.93 -9.03 6.23
C HIS A 252 -12.92 -10.36 6.99
N VAL A 253 -12.30 -10.37 8.17
CA VAL A 253 -12.21 -11.54 9.06
C VAL A 253 -12.44 -11.14 10.51
N GLN A 254 -12.95 -12.06 11.33
CA GLN A 254 -13.01 -11.87 12.76
C GLN A 254 -11.68 -12.25 13.42
N ILE A 255 -11.24 -11.44 14.38
CA ILE A 255 -10.08 -11.72 15.25
C ILE A 255 -10.64 -11.99 16.65
N PRO A 256 -10.74 -13.27 17.10
CA PRO A 256 -11.24 -13.58 18.43
C PRO A 256 -10.43 -12.86 19.52
N GLY A 257 -11.12 -12.31 20.49
CA GLY A 257 -10.50 -11.54 21.57
C GLY A 257 -10.19 -10.07 21.22
N LEU A 258 -10.26 -9.67 19.95
CA LEU A 258 -10.02 -8.28 19.50
C LEU A 258 -11.29 -7.65 18.89
N THR A 259 -11.91 -8.31 17.92
CA THR A 259 -13.14 -7.79 17.28
C THR A 259 -14.39 -8.31 17.99
N ALA A 260 -15.47 -7.55 17.93
CA ALA A 260 -16.75 -8.02 18.47
C ALA A 260 -17.28 -9.25 17.67
N PRO A 261 -18.13 -10.09 18.26
CA PRO A 261 -18.75 -11.18 17.50
C PRO A 261 -19.53 -10.69 16.29
N GLY A 262 -19.17 -11.20 15.09
CA GLY A 262 -19.79 -10.79 13.83
C GLY A 262 -19.17 -9.52 13.22
N GLU A 263 -18.22 -8.87 13.87
CA GLU A 263 -17.54 -7.68 13.37
C GLU A 263 -16.26 -8.07 12.61
N PRO A 264 -16.12 -7.74 11.32
CA PRO A 264 -14.88 -7.95 10.60
C PRO A 264 -13.81 -6.92 10.98
N ALA A 265 -12.53 -7.31 10.92
CA ALA A 265 -11.39 -6.45 11.25
C ALA A 265 -11.41 -5.12 10.47
N SER A 266 -11.81 -5.16 9.20
CA SER A 266 -11.91 -3.98 8.33
C SER A 266 -12.94 -2.92 8.78
N LEU A 267 -13.88 -3.27 9.66
CA LEU A 267 -14.88 -2.35 10.25
C LEU A 267 -14.66 -2.14 11.74
N SER A 268 -13.66 -2.81 12.33
CA SER A 268 -13.42 -2.77 13.78
C SER A 268 -12.45 -1.66 14.16
N ARG A 269 -12.92 -0.72 15.00
CA ARG A 269 -12.04 0.29 15.60
C ARG A 269 -10.92 -0.35 16.43
N ALA A 270 -11.21 -1.44 17.15
CA ALA A 270 -10.21 -2.15 17.94
C ALA A 270 -9.10 -2.71 17.05
N ALA A 271 -9.44 -3.27 15.90
CA ALA A 271 -8.47 -3.81 14.95
C ALA A 271 -7.69 -2.69 14.24
N ILE A 272 -8.37 -1.70 13.66
CA ILE A 272 -7.73 -0.68 12.82
C ILE A 272 -7.04 0.39 13.67
N THR A 273 -7.75 0.99 14.63
CA THR A 273 -7.18 2.12 15.39
C THR A 273 -6.27 1.61 16.49
N THR A 274 -6.79 0.74 17.37
CA THR A 274 -6.01 0.35 18.55
C THR A 274 -4.87 -0.60 18.18
N GLU A 275 -5.13 -1.69 17.45
CA GLU A 275 -4.06 -2.66 17.17
C GLU A 275 -3.13 -2.17 16.04
N LEU A 276 -3.66 -1.85 14.83
CA LEU A 276 -2.81 -1.56 13.68
C LEU A 276 -2.15 -0.17 13.80
N ARG A 277 -2.91 0.89 14.13
CA ARG A 277 -2.34 2.25 14.24
C ARG A 277 -1.51 2.44 15.50
N GLU A 278 -2.11 2.17 16.69
CA GLU A 278 -1.52 2.58 17.97
C GLU A 278 -0.50 1.54 18.49
N GLN A 279 -0.80 0.23 18.41
CA GLN A 279 0.07 -0.81 18.95
C GLN A 279 1.18 -1.23 17.97
N GLN A 280 0.87 -1.38 16.67
CA GLN A 280 1.86 -1.72 15.65
C GLN A 280 2.54 -0.49 15.04
N GLY A 281 2.04 0.72 15.32
CA GLY A 281 2.66 1.97 14.89
C GLY A 281 2.55 2.24 13.39
N PHE A 282 1.55 1.68 12.69
CA PHE A 282 1.41 1.90 11.26
C PHE A 282 0.84 3.29 10.96
N GLU A 283 1.60 4.12 10.26
CA GLU A 283 1.23 5.51 9.92
C GLU A 283 0.75 5.68 8.45
N GLY A 284 0.95 4.66 7.62
CA GLY A 284 0.63 4.68 6.18
C GLY A 284 -0.87 4.59 5.88
N LEU A 285 -1.21 4.40 4.61
CA LEU A 285 -2.60 4.27 4.14
C LEU A 285 -3.19 2.92 4.55
N ILE A 286 -4.38 2.93 5.13
CA ILE A 286 -5.17 1.72 5.40
C ILE A 286 -6.30 1.65 4.37
N ILE A 287 -6.38 0.52 3.65
CA ILE A 287 -7.43 0.23 2.67
C ILE A 287 -8.19 -1.00 3.17
N SER A 288 -9.53 -0.98 3.09
CA SER A 288 -10.31 -2.21 3.27
C SER A 288 -10.14 -3.12 2.06
N ASP A 289 -10.30 -4.42 2.23
CA ASP A 289 -10.60 -5.31 1.13
C ASP A 289 -11.94 -4.91 0.47
N GLU A 290 -12.30 -5.55 -0.64
CA GLU A 290 -13.48 -5.13 -1.42
C GLU A 290 -14.78 -5.25 -0.61
N LEU A 291 -15.48 -4.09 -0.43
CA LEU A 291 -16.72 -4.00 0.35
C LEU A 291 -17.91 -4.79 -0.26
N GLY A 292 -17.76 -5.32 -1.47
CA GLY A 292 -18.76 -6.19 -2.11
C GLY A 292 -18.63 -7.68 -1.75
N MET A 293 -17.68 -8.06 -0.89
CA MET A 293 -17.51 -9.45 -0.46
C MET A 293 -18.61 -9.91 0.48
N LYS A 294 -18.95 -11.22 0.43
CA LYS A 294 -20.02 -11.80 1.26
C LYS A 294 -19.66 -11.91 2.75
N ALA A 295 -18.44 -11.59 3.13
CA ALA A 295 -18.02 -11.49 4.51
C ALA A 295 -18.57 -10.24 5.23
N LEU A 296 -19.10 -9.28 4.48
CA LEU A 296 -19.85 -8.10 4.95
C LEU A 296 -21.34 -8.29 4.68
#